data_3d3a72c6952132fdf5e9a93ef161d17e
#
_entry.id   3d3a72c6952132fdf5e9a93ef161d17e
#
_cell.length_a   1.000
_cell.length_b   1.000
_cell.length_c   1.000
_cell.angle_alpha   90.00
_cell.angle_beta   90.00
_cell.angle_gamma   90.00
#
_symmetry.space_group_name_H-M   'P 1'
#
loop_
_entity.id
_entity.type
_entity.pdbx_description
1 polymer ?
#
loop_
_entity_poly.entity_id
_entity_poly.type
_entity_poly.pdbx_seq_one_letter_code
_entity_poly.pdbx_strand_id
1 'polypeptide(L)'
;MAKFNERIKKAAKVSSIILANDYDSRTPKVELKTIQNIKTLHASICALKLNFHLLLQLGKKEISRINKTAHDYGLECIADIKLNDIGNTNLVTTKNLWDLNFDAVIVNPIMGPKNLKN
;
A
#
# COMPACT_ATOMS: atom_id res chain seq x y z
N MET A 1 3.85 1.89 19.43
CA MET A 1 3.92 1.26 18.10
C MET A 1 5.13 1.73 17.32
N ALA A 2 5.82 0.83 16.65
CA ALA A 2 6.95 1.18 15.79
C ALA A 2 6.49 2.04 14.61
N LYS A 3 7.30 3.02 14.25
CA LYS A 3 7.04 3.87 13.09
C LYS A 3 7.26 3.11 11.79
N PHE A 4 6.63 3.56 10.70
CA PHE A 4 6.79 2.92 9.39
C PHE A 4 8.25 2.75 8.98
N ASN A 5 9.08 3.80 9.14
CA ASN A 5 10.49 3.72 8.78
C ASN A 5 11.26 2.64 9.55
N GLU A 6 10.90 2.38 10.79
CA GLU A 6 11.49 1.32 11.59
C GLU A 6 11.02 -0.06 11.12
N ARG A 7 9.73 -0.19 10.84
CA ARG A 7 9.15 -1.45 10.35
C ARG A 7 9.70 -1.82 8.98
N ILE A 8 9.78 -0.88 8.05
CA ILE A 8 10.29 -1.17 6.70
C ILE A 8 11.79 -1.51 6.72
N LYS A 9 12.57 -0.88 7.58
CA LYS A 9 13.98 -1.25 7.76
C LYS A 9 14.13 -2.67 8.28
N LYS A 10 13.28 -3.08 9.23
CA LYS A 10 13.27 -4.45 9.75
C LYS A 10 12.87 -5.45 8.68
N ALA A 11 11.81 -5.17 7.93
CA ALA A 11 11.34 -6.02 6.84
C ALA A 11 12.40 -6.15 5.73
N ALA A 12 13.09 -5.06 5.40
CA ALA A 12 14.14 -5.03 4.38
C ALA A 12 15.38 -5.86 4.73
N LYS A 13 15.57 -6.24 6.00
CA LYS A 13 16.63 -7.18 6.40
C LYS A 13 16.39 -8.58 5.86
N VAL A 14 15.13 -8.97 5.67
CA VAL A 14 14.76 -10.26 5.07
C VAL A 14 14.89 -10.17 3.55
N SER A 15 14.35 -9.11 2.95
CA SER A 15 14.47 -8.80 1.53
C SER A 15 14.23 -7.32 1.32
N SER A 16 14.93 -6.69 0.39
CA SER A 16 14.74 -5.28 0.01
C SER A 16 13.83 -5.10 -1.21
N ILE A 17 13.13 -6.16 -1.64
CA ILE A 17 12.26 -6.13 -2.81
C ILE A 17 10.83 -5.75 -2.41
N ILE A 18 10.25 -4.79 -3.12
CA ILE A 18 8.85 -4.41 -3.01
C ILE A 18 8.10 -5.00 -4.22
N LEU A 19 7.04 -5.75 -3.96
CA LEU A 19 6.20 -6.28 -5.02
C LEU A 19 5.26 -5.19 -5.53
N ALA A 20 5.40 -4.80 -6.79
CA ALA A 20 4.44 -3.96 -7.49
C ALA A 20 3.32 -4.84 -8.04
N ASN A 21 2.20 -4.89 -7.33
CA ASN A 21 1.05 -5.75 -7.68
C ASN A 21 0.09 -4.95 -8.56
N ASP A 22 0.44 -4.78 -9.83
CA ASP A 22 -0.16 -3.82 -10.76
C ASP A 22 -1.18 -4.46 -11.72
N TYR A 23 -2.03 -5.37 -11.24
CA TYR A 23 -3.10 -5.94 -12.04
C TYR A 23 -4.06 -4.87 -12.56
N ASP A 24 -4.49 -5.01 -13.81
CA ASP A 24 -5.45 -4.11 -14.43
C ASP A 24 -6.86 -4.72 -14.53
N SER A 25 -7.80 -3.98 -15.10
CA SER A 25 -9.20 -4.37 -15.20
C SER A 25 -9.48 -5.64 -16.01
N ARG A 26 -8.50 -6.13 -16.75
CA ARG A 26 -8.61 -7.38 -17.52
C ARG A 26 -8.33 -8.61 -16.65
N THR A 27 -7.77 -8.42 -15.47
CA THR A 27 -7.45 -9.53 -14.57
C THR A 27 -8.67 -9.87 -13.72
N PRO A 28 -9.20 -11.11 -13.81
CA PRO A 28 -10.31 -11.53 -12.95
C PRO A 28 -9.79 -11.89 -11.55
N LYS A 29 -10.66 -11.80 -10.54
CA LYS A 29 -10.39 -12.24 -9.17
C LYS A 29 -9.12 -11.62 -8.58
N VAL A 30 -8.98 -10.29 -8.71
CA VAL A 30 -7.79 -9.55 -8.28
C VAL A 30 -7.47 -9.74 -6.81
N GLU A 31 -8.47 -9.73 -5.93
CA GLU A 31 -8.26 -9.97 -4.50
C GLU A 31 -7.63 -11.34 -4.25
N LEU A 32 -8.20 -12.38 -4.82
CA LEU A 32 -7.69 -13.75 -4.65
C LEU A 32 -6.26 -13.89 -5.17
N LYS A 33 -5.99 -13.37 -6.36
CA LYS A 33 -4.65 -13.41 -6.96
C LYS A 33 -3.63 -12.65 -6.13
N THR A 34 -4.00 -11.48 -5.61
CA THR A 34 -3.14 -10.68 -4.74
C THR A 34 -2.81 -11.42 -3.45
N ILE A 35 -3.79 -12.03 -2.81
CA ILE A 35 -3.59 -12.83 -1.59
C ILE A 35 -2.70 -14.04 -1.88
N GLN A 36 -2.88 -14.71 -3.01
CA GLN A 36 -2.02 -15.81 -3.44
C GLN A 36 -0.57 -15.36 -3.63
N ASN A 37 -0.35 -14.19 -4.23
CA ASN A 37 0.98 -13.61 -4.38
C ASN A 37 1.64 -13.34 -3.04
N ILE A 38 0.89 -12.80 -2.08
CA ILE A 38 1.40 -12.57 -0.71
C ILE A 38 1.87 -13.89 -0.10
N LYS A 39 1.03 -14.92 -0.14
CA LYS A 39 1.33 -16.23 0.45
C LYS A 39 2.53 -16.90 -0.21
N THR A 40 2.69 -16.74 -1.51
CA THR A 40 3.76 -17.35 -2.27
C THR A 40 5.09 -16.60 -2.12
N LEU A 41 5.04 -15.27 -2.07
CA LEU A 41 6.23 -14.43 -2.21
C LEU A 41 6.70 -13.78 -0.91
N HIS A 42 5.95 -13.88 0.20
CA HIS A 42 6.23 -13.12 1.41
C HIS A 42 7.67 -13.25 1.94
N ALA A 43 8.29 -14.40 1.77
CA ALA A 43 9.68 -14.61 2.22
C ALA A 43 10.71 -13.88 1.34
N SER A 44 10.32 -13.44 0.15
CA SER A 44 11.21 -12.81 -0.86
C SER A 44 10.96 -11.31 -1.02
N ILE A 45 10.01 -10.73 -0.29
CA ILE A 45 9.65 -9.31 -0.39
C ILE A 45 9.52 -8.68 0.99
N CYS A 46 9.64 -7.36 1.07
CA CYS A 46 9.44 -6.62 2.33
C CYS A 46 8.13 -5.83 2.36
N ALA A 47 7.55 -5.55 1.21
CA ALA A 47 6.34 -4.76 1.11
C ALA A 47 5.53 -5.11 -0.14
N LEU A 48 4.24 -4.82 -0.05
CA LEU A 48 3.28 -4.92 -1.14
C LEU A 48 2.86 -3.52 -1.55
N LYS A 49 2.98 -3.19 -2.83
CA LYS A 49 2.52 -1.92 -3.39
C LYS A 49 1.32 -2.15 -4.29
N LEU A 50 0.20 -1.49 -3.98
CA LEU A 50 -1.02 -1.51 -4.80
C LEU A 50 -1.15 -0.18 -5.52
N ASN A 51 -1.26 -0.22 -6.85
CA ASN A 51 -1.38 1.00 -7.63
C ASN A 51 -2.83 1.50 -7.72
N PHE A 52 -3.00 2.72 -8.22
CA PHE A 52 -4.28 3.41 -8.24
C PHE A 52 -5.34 2.65 -9.06
N HIS A 53 -4.99 2.18 -10.26
CA HIS A 53 -5.97 1.50 -11.11
C HIS A 53 -6.39 0.13 -10.55
N LEU A 54 -5.53 -0.53 -9.81
CA LEU A 54 -5.91 -1.77 -9.11
C LEU A 54 -6.89 -1.45 -7.98
N LEU A 55 -6.63 -0.41 -7.20
CA LEU A 55 -7.49 -0.02 -6.09
C LEU A 55 -8.90 0.36 -6.55
N LEU A 56 -9.05 0.93 -7.75
CA LEU A 56 -10.35 1.28 -8.31
C LEU A 56 -11.23 0.06 -8.62
N GLN A 57 -10.66 -1.13 -8.70
CA GLN A 57 -11.38 -2.37 -8.96
C GLN A 57 -11.89 -3.05 -7.69
N LEU A 58 -11.48 -2.56 -6.51
CA LEU A 58 -11.70 -3.20 -5.23
C LEU A 58 -12.59 -2.36 -4.33
N GLY A 59 -13.42 -3.03 -3.52
CA GLY A 59 -14.14 -2.39 -2.43
C GLY A 59 -13.25 -2.24 -1.20
N LYS A 60 -13.69 -1.40 -0.25
CA LYS A 60 -12.93 -1.14 0.99
C LYS A 60 -12.65 -2.42 1.79
N LYS A 61 -13.64 -3.31 1.89
CA LYS A 61 -13.46 -4.58 2.61
C LYS A 61 -12.41 -5.47 1.96
N GLU A 62 -12.38 -5.52 0.64
CA GLU A 62 -11.41 -6.30 -0.13
C GLU A 62 -9.99 -5.77 0.07
N ILE A 63 -9.82 -4.45 -0.02
CA ILE A 63 -8.53 -3.78 0.23
C ILE A 63 -8.06 -4.07 1.65
N SER A 64 -8.93 -3.92 2.63
CA SER A 64 -8.59 -4.18 4.03
C SER A 64 -8.16 -5.63 4.26
N ARG A 65 -8.84 -6.60 3.64
CA ARG A 65 -8.46 -8.03 3.74
C ARG A 65 -7.09 -8.31 3.13
N ILE A 66 -6.80 -7.71 1.98
CA ILE A 66 -5.47 -7.82 1.33
C ILE A 66 -4.39 -7.30 2.28
N ASN A 67 -4.57 -6.09 2.80
CA ASN A 67 -3.58 -5.46 3.66
C ASN A 67 -3.39 -6.20 4.99
N LYS A 68 -4.47 -6.70 5.59
CA LYS A 68 -4.38 -7.54 6.79
C LYS A 68 -3.62 -8.82 6.53
N THR A 69 -3.86 -9.46 5.40
CA THR A 69 -3.12 -10.67 5.01
C THR A 69 -1.63 -10.35 4.85
N ALA A 70 -1.30 -9.24 4.19
CA ALA A 70 0.10 -8.81 4.06
C ALA A 70 0.75 -8.57 5.43
N HIS A 71 0.06 -7.90 6.34
CA HIS A 71 0.55 -7.67 7.71
C HIS A 71 0.78 -8.99 8.46
N ASP A 72 -0.10 -9.97 8.31
CA ASP A 72 0.03 -11.29 8.94
C ASP A 72 1.32 -12.00 8.50
N TYR A 73 1.80 -11.71 7.29
CA TYR A 73 3.06 -12.23 6.76
C TYR A 73 4.25 -11.29 6.96
N GLY A 74 4.09 -10.24 7.76
CA GLY A 74 5.18 -9.31 8.09
C GLY A 74 5.51 -8.29 7.00
N LEU A 75 4.62 -8.08 6.03
CA LEU A 75 4.82 -7.13 4.94
C LEU A 75 4.24 -5.77 5.27
N GLU A 76 4.86 -4.70 4.79
CA GLU A 76 4.26 -3.37 4.78
C GLU A 76 3.41 -3.16 3.54
N CYS A 77 2.37 -2.32 3.65
CA CYS A 77 1.41 -2.07 2.57
C CYS A 77 1.51 -0.62 2.09
N ILE A 78 1.74 -0.42 0.81
CA ILE A 78 1.98 0.88 0.19
C ILE A 78 0.87 1.17 -0.83
N ALA A 79 0.19 2.31 -0.69
CA ALA A 79 -0.76 2.81 -1.68
C ALA A 79 -0.02 3.71 -2.68
N ASP A 80 0.05 3.27 -3.94
CA ASP A 80 0.66 4.05 -4.99
C ASP A 80 -0.42 4.82 -5.77
N ILE A 81 -0.84 5.93 -5.21
CA ILE A 81 -1.85 6.80 -5.82
C ILE A 81 -1.29 8.14 -6.27
N LYS A 82 0.01 8.37 -6.05
CA LYS A 82 0.71 9.61 -6.40
C LYS A 82 -0.06 10.86 -5.97
N LEU A 83 -0.47 10.83 -4.69
CA LEU A 83 -1.30 11.87 -4.08
C LEU A 83 -0.65 13.25 -4.27
N ASN A 84 -1.42 14.21 -4.77
CA ASN A 84 -0.92 15.56 -5.08
C ASN A 84 -1.99 16.65 -4.92
N ASP A 85 -2.83 16.55 -3.91
CA ASP A 85 -3.92 17.47 -3.69
C ASP A 85 -3.58 18.56 -2.66
N ILE A 86 -4.55 19.41 -2.34
CA ILE A 86 -4.42 20.44 -1.29
C ILE A 86 -4.51 19.79 0.10
N GLY A 87 -4.03 20.53 1.12
CA GLY A 87 -3.82 20.02 2.46
C GLY A 87 -5.00 19.26 3.07
N ASN A 88 -6.22 19.81 2.99
CA ASN A 88 -7.39 19.16 3.57
C ASN A 88 -7.76 17.85 2.85
N THR A 89 -7.73 17.83 1.53
CA THR A 89 -7.99 16.62 0.75
C THR A 89 -6.95 15.54 1.01
N ASN A 90 -5.68 15.94 1.12
CA ASN A 90 -4.60 15.02 1.48
C ASN A 90 -4.83 14.42 2.87
N LEU A 91 -5.25 15.23 3.84
CA LEU A 91 -5.51 14.77 5.21
C LEU A 91 -6.63 13.74 5.25
N VAL A 92 -7.74 14.01 4.58
CA VAL A 92 -8.89 13.08 4.51
C VAL A 92 -8.51 11.79 3.77
N THR A 93 -7.82 11.92 2.65
CA THR A 93 -7.38 10.78 1.84
C THR A 93 -6.43 9.87 2.61
N THR A 94 -5.42 10.43 3.26
CA THR A 94 -4.46 9.63 4.03
C THR A 94 -5.13 8.95 5.21
N LYS A 95 -6.06 9.62 5.90
CA LYS A 95 -6.83 8.99 6.97
C LYS A 95 -7.61 7.79 6.45
N ASN A 96 -8.28 7.91 5.30
CA ASN A 96 -9.00 6.81 4.68
C ASN A 96 -8.06 5.64 4.34
N LEU A 97 -6.85 5.94 3.85
CA LEU A 97 -5.85 4.91 3.54
C LEU A 97 -5.38 4.18 4.81
N TRP A 98 -5.14 4.93 5.90
CA TRP A 98 -4.76 4.31 7.18
C TRP A 98 -5.89 3.41 7.72
N ASP A 99 -7.14 3.82 7.57
CA ASP A 99 -8.31 3.01 7.97
C ASP A 99 -8.44 1.72 7.14
N LEU A 100 -7.87 1.70 5.94
CA LEU A 100 -7.79 0.51 5.09
C LEU A 100 -6.52 -0.33 5.34
N ASN A 101 -5.77 -0.01 6.40
CA ASN A 101 -4.55 -0.69 6.81
C ASN A 101 -3.35 -0.50 5.86
N PHE A 102 -3.30 0.58 5.10
CA PHE A 102 -2.06 0.98 4.44
C PHE A 102 -1.08 1.56 5.46
N ASP A 103 0.20 1.39 5.20
CA ASP A 103 1.30 1.86 6.05
C ASP A 103 2.01 3.08 5.44
N ALA A 104 1.91 3.24 4.14
CA ALA A 104 2.53 4.33 3.41
C ALA A 104 1.73 4.69 2.15
N VAL A 105 1.94 5.90 1.67
CA VAL A 105 1.36 6.39 0.42
C VAL A 105 2.46 7.03 -0.42
N ILE A 106 2.45 6.77 -1.72
CA ILE A 106 3.32 7.46 -2.67
C ILE A 106 2.65 8.77 -3.06
N VAL A 107 3.41 9.86 -2.94
CA VAL A 107 2.95 11.22 -3.23
C VAL A 107 3.70 11.79 -4.43
N ASN A 108 3.07 12.73 -5.13
CA ASN A 108 3.73 13.53 -6.15
C ASN A 108 4.16 14.87 -5.51
N PRO A 109 5.45 15.20 -5.49
CA PRO A 109 5.95 16.40 -4.82
C PRO A 109 5.53 17.73 -5.48
N ILE A 110 4.88 17.70 -6.62
CA ILE A 110 4.35 18.88 -7.31
C ILE A 110 3.39 19.71 -6.44
N MET A 111 2.77 19.08 -5.45
CA MET A 111 1.87 19.77 -4.51
C MET A 111 2.61 20.74 -3.56
N GLY A 112 3.93 20.70 -3.53
CA GLY A 112 4.76 21.56 -2.71
C GLY A 112 4.96 21.09 -1.27
N PRO A 113 5.99 21.61 -0.58
CA PRO A 113 6.39 21.12 0.74
C PRO A 113 5.33 21.34 1.83
N LYS A 114 4.53 22.39 1.73
CA LYS A 114 3.45 22.66 2.70
C LYS A 114 2.40 21.56 2.70
N ASN A 115 1.99 21.10 1.53
CA ASN A 115 1.00 20.05 1.40
C ASN A 115 1.56 18.64 1.70
N LEU A 116 2.88 18.46 1.54
CA LEU A 116 3.56 17.21 1.89
C LEU A 116 3.66 16.99 3.41
N LYS A 117 3.76 18.06 4.19
CA LYS A 117 3.94 18.00 5.64
C LYS A 117 2.63 17.80 6.41
N ASN A 118 1.52 18.08 5.79
CA ASN A 118 0.22 17.90 6.38
C ASN A 118 -0.27 16.47 6.15
#